data_a0c1be422cc2a1813fbd68c13cf5e41d
#
_entry.id   a0c1be422cc2a1813fbd68c13cf5e41d
#
_cell.length_a   1.000
_cell.length_b   1.000
_cell.length_c   1.000
_cell.angle_alpha   90.00
_cell.angle_beta   90.00
_cell.angle_gamma   90.00
#
_symmetry.space_group_name_H-M   'P 1'
#
loop_
_entity.id
_entity.type
_entity.pdbx_description
1 polymer ?
#
loop_
_entity_poly.entity_id
_entity_poly.type
_entity_poly.pdbx_seq_one_letter_code
_entity_poly.pdbx_strand_id
1 'polypeptide(L)'
;IYDLYANEANGGSYKKVLGIPLTKILYAAGQQFSSSCQIRFDVEVSGPAIAINSYGGYTFDDMALHIANNDIGIQNIQHPGLNVCGLSKTEGIVINIENTDVNKAENIQAWYTINNGGIQGPFAVGSIEGNEVLTYSFPPTDLSLAGKYELKAWVNAGSDNYRANDTLDNYKFTNNIYINNFPYLESFETDNGHWYSDGQRSTWEWGLPQKYQ
;
A
#
# COMPACT_ATOMS: atom_id res chain seq x y z
N ILE A 1 5.56 -10.40 20.49
CA ILE A 1 6.45 -10.95 19.44
C ILE A 1 5.96 -10.38 18.13
N TYR A 2 6.84 -9.79 17.35
CA TYR A 2 6.57 -9.31 16.00
C TYR A 2 7.27 -10.22 15.02
N ASP A 3 6.50 -10.81 14.10
CA ASP A 3 7.04 -11.71 13.10
C ASP A 3 7.34 -10.94 11.80
N LEU A 4 8.61 -10.84 11.46
CA LEU A 4 9.08 -10.13 10.27
C LEU A 4 8.79 -10.89 8.96
N TYR A 5 8.53 -12.21 9.03
CA TYR A 5 8.44 -13.09 7.86
C TYR A 5 7.21 -14.00 7.86
N ALA A 6 6.20 -13.71 8.67
CA ALA A 6 5.01 -14.55 8.84
C ALA A 6 4.34 -15.02 7.52
N ASN A 7 4.55 -14.32 6.43
CA ASN A 7 3.89 -14.58 5.14
C ASN A 7 4.85 -14.83 3.97
N GLU A 8 6.13 -15.07 4.22
CA GLU A 8 7.10 -15.29 3.14
C GLU A 8 7.58 -16.74 3.09
N ALA A 9 7.12 -17.48 2.07
CA ALA A 9 7.42 -18.90 1.89
C ALA A 9 8.84 -19.18 1.38
N ASN A 10 9.60 -18.21 0.88
CA ASN A 10 10.94 -18.41 0.32
C ASN A 10 11.85 -17.23 0.63
N GLY A 11 12.81 -17.44 1.51
CA GLY A 11 13.86 -16.48 1.79
C GLY A 11 14.83 -16.37 0.61
N GLY A 12 15.41 -15.20 0.43
CA GLY A 12 16.50 -14.98 -0.54
C GLY A 12 16.67 -13.55 -1.03
N SER A 13 15.80 -12.62 -0.68
CA SER A 13 15.97 -11.21 -1.02
C SER A 13 15.94 -10.33 0.23
N TYR A 14 16.71 -9.26 0.22
CA TYR A 14 16.63 -8.23 1.25
C TYR A 14 15.23 -7.65 1.31
N LYS A 15 14.65 -7.66 2.50
CA LYS A 15 13.38 -6.99 2.79
C LYS A 15 13.66 -5.74 3.60
N LYS A 16 13.19 -4.63 3.11
CA LYS A 16 13.19 -3.39 3.87
C LYS A 16 11.91 -3.35 4.72
N VAL A 17 12.06 -3.46 6.04
CA VAL A 17 10.97 -3.25 6.98
C VAL A 17 11.04 -1.79 7.42
N LEU A 18 10.01 -1.03 7.08
CA LEU A 18 9.88 0.36 7.47
C LEU A 18 8.97 0.46 8.70
N GLY A 19 9.53 0.97 9.79
CA GLY A 19 8.78 1.35 10.98
C GLY A 19 8.04 0.20 11.68
N ILE A 20 8.70 -0.47 12.61
CA ILE A 20 8.00 -1.35 13.57
C ILE A 20 7.54 -0.46 14.74
N PRO A 21 6.23 -0.28 14.95
CA PRO A 21 5.70 0.61 15.99
C PRO A 21 5.84 -0.04 17.37
N LEU A 22 7.05 -0.03 17.92
CA LEU A 22 7.37 -0.70 19.20
C LEU A 22 6.51 -0.20 20.35
N THR A 23 6.23 1.10 20.42
CA THR A 23 5.38 1.69 21.46
C THR A 23 3.97 1.09 21.41
N LYS A 24 3.37 0.97 20.23
CA LYS A 24 2.04 0.37 20.03
C LYS A 24 2.04 -1.11 20.41
N ILE A 25 3.08 -1.85 20.03
CA ILE A 25 3.22 -3.27 20.33
C ILE A 25 3.34 -3.48 21.85
N LEU A 26 4.14 -2.67 22.53
CA LEU A 26 4.31 -2.74 23.97
C LEU A 26 3.01 -2.36 24.69
N TYR A 27 2.35 -1.29 24.27
CA TYR A 27 1.09 -0.84 24.86
C TYR A 27 -0.01 -1.91 24.72
N ALA A 28 -0.15 -2.52 23.54
CA ALA A 28 -1.09 -3.62 23.31
C ALA A 28 -0.81 -4.85 24.19
N ALA A 29 0.44 -5.04 24.60
CA ALA A 29 0.86 -6.09 25.53
C ALA A 29 0.79 -5.66 27.02
N GLY A 30 0.28 -4.47 27.32
CA GLY A 30 0.26 -3.90 28.66
C GLY A 30 1.65 -3.56 29.22
N GLN A 31 2.60 -3.30 28.33
CA GLN A 31 4.00 -3.02 28.66
C GLN A 31 4.38 -1.59 28.27
N GLN A 32 5.46 -1.10 28.83
CA GLN A 32 6.06 0.19 28.50
C GLN A 32 7.58 0.06 28.36
N PHE A 33 8.19 1.00 27.65
CA PHE A 33 9.64 1.10 27.63
C PHE A 33 10.20 1.33 29.04
N SER A 34 11.24 0.59 29.37
CA SER A 34 11.99 0.75 30.63
C SER A 34 13.48 0.74 30.32
N SER A 35 14.29 1.11 31.30
CA SER A 35 15.76 1.05 31.21
C SER A 35 16.29 -0.36 30.98
N SER A 36 15.47 -1.39 31.17
CA SER A 36 15.81 -2.80 30.96
C SER A 36 15.20 -3.36 29.65
N CYS A 37 14.64 -2.51 28.80
CA CYS A 37 14.09 -2.94 27.52
C CYS A 37 15.21 -3.51 26.63
N GLN A 38 14.96 -4.67 26.03
CA GLN A 38 15.87 -5.33 25.11
C GLN A 38 15.13 -5.73 23.86
N ILE A 39 15.75 -5.51 22.71
CA ILE A 39 15.27 -6.02 21.42
C ILE A 39 16.04 -7.29 21.13
N ARG A 40 15.33 -8.37 20.87
CA ARG A 40 15.89 -9.67 20.51
C ARG A 40 15.35 -10.12 19.18
N PHE A 41 16.23 -10.59 18.32
CA PHE A 41 15.90 -11.25 17.07
C PHE A 41 16.02 -12.75 17.26
N ASP A 42 14.95 -13.47 17.00
CA ASP A 42 14.91 -14.92 17.05
C ASP A 42 14.55 -15.48 15.67
N VAL A 43 15.14 -16.63 15.37
CA VAL A 43 14.78 -17.42 14.20
C VAL A 43 14.15 -18.70 14.71
N GLU A 44 12.87 -18.88 14.45
CA GLU A 44 12.16 -20.13 14.72
C GLU A 44 12.16 -21.02 13.48
N VAL A 45 12.73 -22.20 13.60
CA VAL A 45 12.69 -23.22 12.54
C VAL A 45 11.55 -24.17 12.86
N SER A 46 10.42 -24.02 12.18
CA SER A 46 9.30 -24.94 12.27
C SER A 46 9.47 -26.06 11.22
N GLY A 47 9.71 -27.30 11.67
CA GLY A 47 9.78 -28.47 10.80
C GLY A 47 10.66 -29.57 11.37
N PRO A 48 10.61 -30.81 10.82
CA PRO A 48 11.55 -31.86 11.20
C PRO A 48 12.96 -31.38 10.91
N ALA A 49 13.86 -31.59 11.86
CA ALA A 49 15.25 -31.17 11.80
C ALA A 49 15.89 -31.57 10.45
N ILE A 50 15.86 -30.68 9.49
CA ILE A 50 16.63 -30.83 8.26
C ILE A 50 18.06 -30.53 8.67
N ALA A 51 18.97 -31.46 8.37
CA ALA A 51 20.39 -31.30 8.63
C ALA A 51 20.85 -29.92 8.15
N ILE A 52 21.30 -29.09 9.08
CA ILE A 52 21.75 -27.71 8.84
C ILE A 52 23.11 -27.80 8.17
N ASN A 53 23.13 -28.21 6.91
CA ASN A 53 24.34 -28.21 6.08
C ASN A 53 24.32 -27.06 5.06
N SER A 54 23.35 -26.18 5.15
CA SER A 54 23.28 -24.94 4.35
C SER A 54 23.60 -23.76 5.25
N TYR A 55 24.54 -22.96 4.85
CA TYR A 55 24.92 -21.70 5.45
C TYR A 55 23.77 -20.68 5.30
N GLY A 56 22.63 -20.96 5.92
CA GLY A 56 21.47 -20.08 5.94
C GLY A 56 21.44 -19.31 7.26
N GLY A 57 21.65 -18.03 7.20
CA GLY A 57 21.50 -17.11 8.31
C GLY A 57 20.72 -15.89 7.85
N TYR A 58 20.15 -15.17 8.79
CA TYR A 58 19.55 -13.85 8.51
C TYR A 58 20.60 -12.79 8.83
N THR A 59 20.77 -11.87 7.90
CA THR A 59 21.60 -10.68 8.11
C THR A 59 20.69 -9.50 8.35
N PHE A 60 20.93 -8.78 9.43
CA PHE A 60 20.29 -7.51 9.72
C PHE A 60 21.26 -6.40 9.39
N ASP A 61 20.77 -5.39 8.70
CA ASP A 61 21.54 -4.21 8.32
C ASP A 61 20.69 -2.96 8.52
N ASP A 62 21.35 -1.84 8.74
CA ASP A 62 20.72 -0.52 8.88
C ASP A 62 19.58 -0.44 9.93
N MET A 63 19.73 -1.12 11.06
CA MET A 63 18.76 -1.01 12.14
C MET A 63 18.90 0.34 12.84
N ALA A 64 17.84 1.13 12.82
CA ALA A 64 17.76 2.38 13.56
C ALA A 64 16.56 2.37 14.53
N LEU A 65 16.76 2.91 15.71
CA LEU A 65 15.70 3.15 16.69
C LEU A 65 15.41 4.65 16.72
N HIS A 66 14.19 5.02 16.40
CA HIS A 66 13.75 6.41 16.38
C HIS A 66 12.67 6.64 17.43
N ILE A 67 12.67 7.83 18.02
CA ILE A 67 11.51 8.34 18.72
C ILE A 67 10.66 9.07 17.66
N ALA A 68 9.53 8.49 17.30
CA ALA A 68 8.57 9.12 16.43
C ALA A 68 7.69 10.04 17.28
N ASN A 69 7.63 11.33 16.92
CA ASN A 69 6.71 12.29 17.51
C ASN A 69 5.72 12.71 16.41
N ASN A 70 4.44 12.63 16.73
CA ASN A 70 3.34 12.91 15.80
C ASN A 70 3.42 12.10 14.50
N ASP A 71 3.90 10.87 14.59
CA ASP A 71 4.12 9.97 13.46
C ASP A 71 2.78 9.53 12.85
N ILE A 72 2.51 10.08 11.68
CA ILE A 72 1.33 9.81 10.88
C ILE A 72 1.76 9.10 9.60
N GLY A 73 1.19 7.94 9.34
CA GLY A 73 1.50 7.18 8.14
C GLY A 73 0.27 6.67 7.41
N ILE A 74 0.42 6.31 6.13
CA ILE A 74 -0.60 5.60 5.38
C ILE A 74 -0.41 4.09 5.58
N GLN A 75 -1.39 3.47 6.23
CA GLN A 75 -1.36 2.04 6.47
C GLN A 75 -1.67 1.23 5.18
N ASN A 76 -2.71 1.63 4.46
CA ASN A 76 -3.12 1.00 3.21
C ASN A 76 -4.11 1.86 2.43
N ILE A 77 -4.38 1.44 1.18
CA ILE A 77 -5.51 1.91 0.38
C ILE A 77 -6.63 0.88 0.53
N GLN A 78 -7.79 1.33 0.98
CA GLN A 78 -8.96 0.50 1.20
C GLN A 78 -9.84 0.41 -0.06
N HIS A 79 -9.90 1.52 -0.83
CA HIS A 79 -10.63 1.59 -2.10
C HIS A 79 -9.89 2.54 -3.08
N PRO A 80 -9.82 2.19 -4.38
CA PRO A 80 -10.29 0.96 -5.02
C PRO A 80 -9.48 -0.27 -4.62
N GLY A 81 -10.10 -1.47 -4.72
CA GLY A 81 -9.38 -2.74 -4.62
C GLY A 81 -8.48 -3.00 -5.84
N LEU A 82 -7.60 -4.01 -5.75
CA LEU A 82 -6.60 -4.29 -6.80
C LEU A 82 -7.19 -4.65 -8.16
N ASN A 83 -8.31 -5.38 -8.16
CA ASN A 83 -9.01 -5.81 -9.37
C ASN A 83 -10.49 -5.52 -9.21
N VAL A 84 -10.93 -4.46 -9.83
CA VAL A 84 -12.32 -4.00 -9.76
C VAL A 84 -12.90 -3.89 -11.17
N CYS A 85 -14.21 -3.74 -11.28
CA CYS A 85 -14.88 -3.48 -12.53
C CYS A 85 -15.98 -2.44 -12.34
N GLY A 86 -16.21 -1.63 -13.37
CA GLY A 86 -17.31 -0.68 -13.39
C GLY A 86 -17.17 0.48 -12.43
N LEU A 87 -15.94 0.93 -12.16
CA LEU A 87 -15.75 2.17 -11.41
C LEU A 87 -16.42 3.34 -12.15
N SER A 88 -16.91 4.30 -11.40
CA SER A 88 -17.71 5.42 -11.89
C SER A 88 -16.88 6.70 -12.05
N LYS A 89 -17.56 7.76 -12.53
CA LYS A 89 -16.98 9.12 -12.60
C LYS A 89 -16.91 9.82 -11.25
N THR A 90 -17.44 9.20 -10.21
CA THR A 90 -17.53 9.79 -8.86
C THR A 90 -17.04 8.81 -7.80
N GLU A 91 -15.90 8.18 -8.05
CA GLU A 91 -15.31 7.25 -7.08
C GLU A 91 -14.56 7.99 -5.98
N GLY A 92 -14.74 7.51 -4.75
CA GLY A 92 -13.95 7.95 -3.62
C GLY A 92 -12.71 7.08 -3.46
N ILE A 93 -11.54 7.67 -3.51
CA ILE A 93 -10.32 6.96 -3.07
C ILE A 93 -10.33 6.96 -1.55
N VAL A 94 -10.18 5.78 -0.93
CA VAL A 94 -10.22 5.61 0.51
C VAL A 94 -8.91 5.06 1.02
N ILE A 95 -8.32 5.74 2.00
CA ILE A 95 -7.07 5.34 2.66
C ILE A 95 -7.29 5.17 4.15
N ASN A 96 -6.50 4.33 4.78
CA ASN A 96 -6.37 4.26 6.22
C ASN A 96 -5.10 4.99 6.65
N ILE A 97 -5.26 5.99 7.50
CA ILE A 97 -4.19 6.79 8.07
C ILE A 97 -4.03 6.38 9.53
N GLU A 98 -2.83 6.03 9.92
CA GLU A 98 -2.51 5.61 11.28
C GLU A 98 -1.70 6.68 12.00
N ASN A 99 -2.08 6.98 13.24
CA ASN A 99 -1.24 7.72 14.17
C ASN A 99 -0.52 6.70 15.07
N THR A 100 0.78 6.56 14.91
CA THR A 100 1.58 5.63 15.71
C THR A 100 2.15 6.27 16.98
N ASP A 101 1.96 7.58 17.19
CA ASP A 101 2.26 8.27 18.45
C ASP A 101 1.16 7.98 19.49
N VAL A 102 1.49 8.17 20.74
CA VAL A 102 0.53 8.14 21.88
C VAL A 102 -0.28 9.44 21.97
N ASN A 103 0.22 10.51 21.39
CA ASN A 103 -0.41 11.83 21.40
C ASN A 103 -1.29 12.02 20.16
N LYS A 104 -2.30 12.88 20.30
CA LYS A 104 -3.14 13.31 19.20
C LYS A 104 -2.32 14.07 18.17
N ALA A 105 -2.47 13.72 16.89
CA ALA A 105 -1.97 14.50 15.77
C ALA A 105 -3.06 15.40 15.20
N GLU A 106 -2.69 16.62 14.84
CA GLU A 106 -3.62 17.64 14.35
C GLU A 106 -3.14 18.25 13.03
N ASN A 107 -4.06 18.93 12.33
CA ASN A 107 -3.78 19.62 11.07
C ASN A 107 -3.21 18.70 9.99
N ILE A 108 -3.69 17.46 9.95
CA ILE A 108 -3.28 16.47 8.98
C ILE A 108 -3.85 16.85 7.61
N GLN A 109 -3.02 16.79 6.61
CA GLN A 109 -3.38 16.99 5.22
C GLN A 109 -3.02 15.76 4.39
N ALA A 110 -3.77 15.53 3.30
CA ALA A 110 -3.57 14.41 2.40
C ALA A 110 -3.56 14.86 0.94
N TRP A 111 -2.83 14.11 0.12
CA TRP A 111 -2.74 14.29 -1.33
C TRP A 111 -2.71 12.95 -2.03
N TYR A 112 -3.00 12.98 -3.32
CA TYR A 112 -2.76 11.84 -4.18
C TYR A 112 -2.41 12.25 -5.61
N THR A 113 -1.89 11.30 -6.38
CA THR A 113 -1.79 11.37 -7.85
C THR A 113 -2.26 10.06 -8.45
N ILE A 114 -2.79 10.12 -9.67
CA ILE A 114 -3.16 8.95 -10.48
C ILE A 114 -2.35 8.99 -11.76
N ASN A 115 -1.73 7.85 -12.13
CA ASN A 115 -0.95 7.66 -13.36
C ASN A 115 0.11 8.76 -13.56
N ASN A 116 0.78 9.17 -12.48
CA ASN A 116 1.75 10.26 -12.47
C ASN A 116 1.20 11.60 -13.00
N GLY A 117 -0.12 11.78 -12.94
CA GLY A 117 -0.79 13.01 -13.31
C GLY A 117 -0.60 14.14 -12.29
N GLY A 118 -1.43 15.18 -12.41
CA GLY A 118 -1.39 16.34 -11.51
C GLY A 118 -1.69 15.95 -10.05
N ILE A 119 -1.00 16.63 -9.13
CA ILE A 119 -1.23 16.47 -7.69
C ILE A 119 -2.63 16.98 -7.33
N GLN A 120 -3.39 16.14 -6.64
CA GLN A 120 -4.67 16.46 -6.05
C GLN A 120 -4.48 16.74 -4.56
N GLY A 121 -5.00 17.87 -4.08
CA GLY A 121 -4.84 18.32 -2.69
C GLY A 121 -4.15 19.68 -2.57
N PRO A 122 -3.87 20.17 -1.35
CA PRO A 122 -4.08 19.48 -0.08
C PRO A 122 -5.55 19.33 0.30
N PHE A 123 -5.89 18.18 0.87
CA PHE A 123 -7.20 17.93 1.47
C PHE A 123 -7.06 17.86 2.98
N ALA A 124 -7.91 18.56 3.71
CA ALA A 124 -7.91 18.53 5.17
C ALA A 124 -8.46 17.18 5.67
N VAL A 125 -7.65 16.45 6.42
CA VAL A 125 -8.05 15.23 7.12
C VAL A 125 -8.58 15.54 8.52
N GLY A 126 -7.96 16.51 9.19
CA GLY A 126 -8.31 16.91 10.55
C GLY A 126 -7.32 16.41 11.59
N SER A 127 -7.78 15.63 12.55
CA SER A 127 -6.96 15.09 13.64
C SER A 127 -7.21 13.61 13.85
N ILE A 128 -6.19 12.89 14.37
CA ILE A 128 -6.27 11.47 14.72
C ILE A 128 -5.73 11.31 16.13
N GLU A 129 -6.49 10.66 17.00
CA GLU A 129 -6.05 10.35 18.37
C GLU A 129 -4.85 9.41 18.38
N GLY A 130 -4.10 9.42 19.47
CA GLY A 130 -2.91 8.57 19.61
C GLY A 130 -3.24 7.08 19.48
N ASN A 131 -2.43 6.32 18.75
CA ASN A 131 -2.59 4.90 18.45
C ASN A 131 -3.88 4.53 17.69
N GLU A 132 -4.54 5.50 17.06
CA GLU A 132 -5.78 5.30 16.31
C GLU A 132 -5.52 5.25 14.79
N VAL A 133 -6.47 4.63 14.09
CA VAL A 133 -6.52 4.59 12.63
C VAL A 133 -7.78 5.32 12.17
N LEU A 134 -7.61 6.27 11.26
CA LEU A 134 -8.71 6.98 10.61
C LEU A 134 -8.86 6.49 9.17
N THR A 135 -10.07 6.07 8.81
CA THR A 135 -10.43 5.86 7.42
C THR A 135 -10.82 7.19 6.80
N TYR A 136 -10.07 7.63 5.79
CA TYR A 136 -10.29 8.89 5.10
C TYR A 136 -10.66 8.65 3.64
N SER A 137 -11.73 9.31 3.18
CA SER A 137 -12.17 9.30 1.79
C SER A 137 -11.85 10.63 1.13
N PHE A 138 -11.07 10.59 0.06
CA PHE A 138 -10.85 11.76 -0.78
C PHE A 138 -12.13 12.19 -1.50
N PRO A 139 -12.21 13.45 -1.94
CA PRO A 139 -13.29 13.89 -2.81
C PRO A 139 -13.42 12.99 -4.04
N PRO A 140 -14.65 12.83 -4.58
CA PRO A 140 -14.88 11.99 -5.74
C PRO A 140 -14.00 12.35 -6.94
N THR A 141 -13.48 11.33 -7.61
CA THR A 141 -12.66 11.45 -8.81
C THR A 141 -13.16 10.50 -9.92
N ASP A 142 -12.87 10.82 -11.16
CA ASP A 142 -13.27 10.00 -12.31
C ASP A 142 -12.29 8.82 -12.50
N LEU A 143 -12.76 7.61 -12.20
CA LEU A 143 -12.07 6.35 -12.44
C LEU A 143 -12.83 5.46 -13.42
N SER A 144 -13.75 6.03 -14.20
CA SER A 144 -14.65 5.27 -15.07
C SER A 144 -13.98 4.61 -16.27
N LEU A 145 -12.81 5.09 -16.70
CA LEU A 145 -12.09 4.47 -17.79
C LEU A 145 -11.61 3.07 -17.40
N ALA A 146 -11.88 2.09 -18.26
CA ALA A 146 -11.30 0.76 -18.08
C ALA A 146 -9.80 0.80 -18.35
N GLY A 147 -9.01 0.08 -17.52
CA GLY A 147 -7.57 0.06 -17.70
C GLY A 147 -6.81 -0.09 -16.38
N LYS A 148 -5.49 0.10 -16.50
CA LYS A 148 -4.55 0.03 -15.39
C LYS A 148 -4.31 1.40 -14.79
N TYR A 149 -4.31 1.46 -13.50
CA TYR A 149 -4.07 2.66 -12.73
C TYR A 149 -2.89 2.46 -11.77
N GLU A 150 -2.16 3.53 -11.56
CA GLU A 150 -1.14 3.63 -10.53
C GLU A 150 -1.48 4.81 -9.63
N LEU A 151 -1.72 4.53 -8.37
CA LEU A 151 -2.09 5.51 -7.35
C LEU A 151 -0.91 5.69 -6.39
N LYS A 152 -0.58 6.94 -6.14
CA LYS A 152 0.30 7.36 -5.07
C LYS A 152 -0.48 8.29 -4.16
N ALA A 153 -0.43 8.04 -2.85
CA ALA A 153 -1.05 8.89 -1.84
C ALA A 153 -0.04 9.23 -0.74
N TRP A 154 -0.15 10.40 -0.16
CA TRP A 154 0.66 10.79 0.98
C TRP A 154 -0.07 11.71 1.93
N VAL A 155 0.41 11.72 3.16
CA VAL A 155 -0.10 12.56 4.24
C VAL A 155 1.01 13.43 4.80
N ASN A 156 0.64 14.49 5.50
CA ASN A 156 1.57 15.35 6.22
C ASN A 156 0.88 15.90 7.47
N ALA A 157 1.50 15.69 8.61
CA ALA A 157 1.27 16.47 9.82
C ALA A 157 2.53 17.31 10.06
N GLY A 158 2.41 18.62 10.16
CA GLY A 158 3.58 19.53 10.14
C GLY A 158 4.67 19.25 11.18
N SER A 159 4.32 18.52 12.26
CA SER A 159 5.23 18.13 13.34
C SER A 159 5.73 16.69 13.24
N ASP A 160 5.35 15.97 12.20
CA ASP A 160 5.81 14.61 11.97
C ASP A 160 7.30 14.58 11.65
N ASN A 161 8.06 13.81 12.42
CA ASN A 161 9.50 13.68 12.28
C ASN A 161 9.94 12.35 11.64
N TYR A 162 9.00 11.44 11.32
CA TYR A 162 9.27 10.18 10.66
C TYR A 162 8.49 10.04 9.36
N ARG A 163 9.11 10.51 8.28
CA ARG A 163 8.49 10.64 6.95
C ARG A 163 8.47 9.36 6.10
N ALA A 164 9.01 8.26 6.61
CA ALA A 164 9.19 7.05 5.80
C ALA A 164 7.87 6.31 5.51
N ASN A 165 6.84 6.50 6.33
CA ASN A 165 5.51 5.90 6.23
C ASN A 165 4.43 6.87 5.74
N ASP A 166 4.77 8.15 5.54
CA ASP A 166 3.83 9.18 5.07
C ASP A 166 3.28 8.88 3.68
N THR A 167 4.04 8.17 2.86
CA THR A 167 3.74 7.96 1.45
C THR A 167 3.53 6.48 1.17
N LEU A 168 2.41 6.17 0.53
CA LEU A 168 2.18 4.91 -0.13
C LEU A 168 2.24 5.16 -1.63
N ASP A 169 3.25 4.63 -2.29
CA ASP A 169 3.45 4.71 -3.73
C ASP A 169 3.33 3.33 -4.39
N ASN A 170 3.27 3.33 -5.72
CA ASN A 170 3.15 2.11 -6.52
C ASN A 170 1.92 1.23 -6.22
N TYR A 171 0.83 1.80 -5.71
CA TYR A 171 -0.42 1.07 -5.60
C TYR A 171 -1.05 0.91 -6.97
N LYS A 172 -1.00 -0.31 -7.52
CA LYS A 172 -1.51 -0.61 -8.85
C LYS A 172 -2.83 -1.34 -8.75
N PHE A 173 -3.82 -0.85 -9.48
CA PHE A 173 -5.12 -1.50 -9.58
C PHE A 173 -5.63 -1.48 -11.02
N THR A 174 -6.63 -2.30 -11.30
CA THR A 174 -7.28 -2.37 -12.60
C THR A 174 -8.76 -2.09 -12.47
N ASN A 175 -9.30 -1.24 -13.33
CA ASN A 175 -10.73 -1.13 -13.56
C ASN A 175 -11.08 -1.89 -14.84
N ASN A 176 -11.77 -3.02 -14.69
CA ASN A 176 -12.17 -3.84 -15.81
C ASN A 176 -13.52 -3.36 -16.36
N ILE A 177 -13.79 -3.69 -17.62
CA ILE A 177 -15.08 -3.42 -18.24
C ILE A 177 -16.17 -4.17 -17.45
N TYR A 178 -17.28 -3.48 -17.18
CA TYR A 178 -18.47 -4.10 -16.65
C TYR A 178 -19.54 -4.25 -17.73
N ILE A 179 -19.74 -5.47 -18.20
CA ILE A 179 -20.74 -5.80 -19.23
C ILE A 179 -21.98 -6.34 -18.54
N ASN A 180 -23.06 -5.57 -18.59
CA ASN A 180 -24.34 -5.90 -17.95
C ASN A 180 -25.52 -6.03 -18.94
N ASN A 181 -25.27 -5.75 -20.22
CA ASN A 181 -26.25 -5.87 -21.28
C ASN A 181 -25.90 -7.00 -22.24
N PHE A 182 -26.88 -7.85 -22.54
CA PHE A 182 -26.73 -8.99 -23.45
C PHE A 182 -27.84 -9.01 -24.50
N PRO A 183 -27.54 -9.40 -25.76
CA PRO A 183 -26.22 -9.82 -26.25
C PRO A 183 -25.21 -8.69 -26.31
N TYR A 184 -23.99 -8.96 -25.88
CA TYR A 184 -22.87 -8.03 -26.02
C TYR A 184 -22.20 -8.26 -27.36
N LEU A 185 -22.00 -7.18 -28.11
CA LEU A 185 -21.30 -7.20 -29.41
C LEU A 185 -20.26 -6.09 -29.39
N GLU A 186 -19.01 -6.45 -29.59
CA GLU A 186 -17.91 -5.53 -29.83
C GLU A 186 -17.28 -5.87 -31.20
N SER A 187 -17.26 -4.91 -32.13
CA SER A 187 -16.74 -5.12 -33.45
C SER A 187 -15.25 -4.82 -33.59
N PHE A 188 -14.69 -4.03 -32.64
CA PHE A 188 -13.31 -3.53 -32.68
C PHE A 188 -12.95 -2.68 -33.90
N GLU A 189 -13.94 -2.17 -34.63
CA GLU A 189 -13.71 -1.40 -35.84
C GLU A 189 -13.36 0.06 -35.58
N THR A 190 -13.86 0.61 -34.49
CA THR A 190 -13.69 2.04 -34.14
C THR A 190 -12.65 2.28 -33.08
N ASP A 191 -12.59 1.41 -32.10
CA ASP A 191 -11.65 1.50 -30.96
C ASP A 191 -11.44 0.11 -30.35
N ASN A 192 -10.70 0.04 -29.24
CA ASN A 192 -10.40 -1.22 -28.55
C ASN A 192 -11.53 -1.72 -27.66
N GLY A 193 -12.73 -1.12 -27.71
CA GLY A 193 -13.85 -1.50 -26.83
C GLY A 193 -13.52 -1.44 -25.34
N HIS A 194 -12.53 -0.66 -24.94
CA HIS A 194 -11.93 -0.64 -23.60
C HIS A 194 -11.26 -1.96 -23.17
N TRP A 195 -11.01 -2.87 -24.11
CA TRP A 195 -10.21 -4.06 -23.84
C TRP A 195 -8.74 -3.71 -23.79
N TYR A 196 -7.98 -4.38 -22.96
CA TYR A 196 -6.53 -4.20 -22.84
C TYR A 196 -5.83 -5.54 -22.61
N SER A 197 -4.56 -5.56 -22.98
CA SER A 197 -3.70 -6.73 -22.79
C SER A 197 -3.16 -6.80 -21.38
N ASP A 198 -3.23 -7.99 -20.75
CA ASP A 198 -2.64 -8.24 -19.45
C ASP A 198 -2.04 -9.66 -19.34
N GLY A 199 -1.19 -9.87 -18.31
CA GLY A 199 -0.52 -11.13 -18.05
C GLY A 199 0.82 -11.30 -18.75
N GLN A 200 1.52 -12.40 -18.39
CA GLN A 200 2.80 -12.75 -18.99
C GLN A 200 2.59 -13.24 -20.44
N ARG A 201 3.35 -12.69 -21.36
CA ARG A 201 3.31 -13.03 -22.79
C ARG A 201 1.97 -12.75 -23.47
N SER A 202 1.20 -11.78 -22.98
CA SER A 202 0.02 -11.32 -23.69
C SER A 202 0.45 -10.62 -24.98
N THR A 203 -0.09 -11.07 -26.12
CA THR A 203 0.22 -10.55 -27.44
C THR A 203 -0.99 -9.88 -28.11
N TRP A 204 -2.11 -9.79 -27.39
CA TRP A 204 -3.28 -9.11 -27.92
C TRP A 204 -3.03 -7.60 -28.01
N GLU A 205 -3.28 -7.05 -29.18
CA GLU A 205 -3.16 -5.63 -29.49
C GLU A 205 -4.30 -5.24 -30.43
N TRP A 206 -4.89 -4.09 -30.16
CA TRP A 206 -5.87 -3.51 -31.06
C TRP A 206 -5.16 -2.63 -32.09
N GLY A 207 -5.55 -2.73 -33.36
CA GLY A 207 -5.00 -1.92 -34.43
C GLY A 207 -4.96 -2.67 -35.76
N LEU A 208 -4.33 -2.05 -36.76
CA LEU A 208 -4.15 -2.69 -38.08
C LEU A 208 -3.19 -3.87 -37.95
N PRO A 209 -3.54 -5.06 -38.49
CA PRO A 209 -2.65 -6.21 -38.48
C PRO A 209 -1.31 -5.87 -39.13
N GLN A 210 -0.23 -6.05 -38.40
CA GLN A 210 1.12 -5.90 -38.93
C GLN A 210 1.56 -7.23 -39.54
N LYS A 211 1.83 -7.25 -40.85
CA LYS A 211 2.52 -8.37 -41.46
C LYS A 211 3.98 -8.34 -41.04
N TYR A 212 4.40 -9.33 -40.25
CA TYR A 212 5.83 -9.61 -40.16
C TYR A 212 6.29 -10.14 -41.50
N GLN A 213 7.23 -9.43 -42.13
CA GLN A 213 7.96 -9.90 -43.29
C GLN A 213 9.06 -10.84 -42.90
#